data_d7d0d35cd77d452618e4d0b764c2b778
#
_entry.id   d7d0d35cd77d452618e4d0b764c2b778
#
_cell.length_a   1.000
_cell.length_b   1.000
_cell.length_c   1.000
_cell.angle_alpha   90.00
_cell.angle_beta   90.00
_cell.angle_gamma   90.00
#
_symmetry.space_group_name_H-M   'P 1'
#
loop_
_entity.id
_entity.type
_entity.pdbx_description
1 polymer ?
#
loop_
_entity_poly.entity_id
_entity_poly.type
_entity_poly.pdbx_seq_one_letter_code
_entity_poly.pdbx_strand_id
1 'polypeptide(L)'
;MKALHVHLEGYTASFRRPLIISGIKITTLPAYSTLLGIISACVGRTVRPHETRIGFEFTCSGVAEEIERTHRLQFEDGRLRAHSKGLGISKRQMYTDPQLDLYVTNCSLKSAFEHPCATPCFGQSQDVAWITNVGEIELTPVSEGAIGPTLLPYPQGGVAGLIVSLPDWFENEVRGRTRLVGPIRKFEAILPFTRTRYHIRRADLFHPSDAPRDEDVVYVHVW
;
A
#
# COMPACT_ATOMS: atom_id res chain seq x y z
N MET A 1 17.17 -7.58 13.01
CA MET A 1 15.94 -7.48 13.87
C MET A 1 14.90 -8.43 13.34
N LYS A 2 14.07 -9.00 14.24
CA LYS A 2 12.96 -9.88 13.81
C LYS A 2 11.84 -9.09 13.13
N ALA A 3 11.22 -9.69 12.14
CA ALA A 3 10.04 -9.17 11.45
C ALA A 3 9.17 -10.32 10.96
N LEU A 4 7.93 -10.00 10.61
CA LEU A 4 7.07 -10.88 9.83
C LEU A 4 7.26 -10.54 8.35
N HIS A 5 7.40 -11.53 7.52
CA HIS A 5 7.21 -11.44 6.07
C HIS A 5 5.84 -12.01 5.75
N VAL A 6 4.97 -11.17 5.22
CA VAL A 6 3.60 -11.51 4.85
C VAL A 6 3.45 -11.32 3.35
N HIS A 7 3.17 -12.41 2.63
CA HIS A 7 2.93 -12.36 1.19
C HIS A 7 1.43 -12.34 0.91
N LEU A 8 1.00 -11.32 0.17
CA LEU A 8 -0.39 -11.15 -0.25
C LEU A 8 -0.49 -11.10 -1.77
N GLU A 9 -1.54 -11.70 -2.28
CA GLU A 9 -1.88 -11.71 -3.70
C GLU A 9 -3.31 -11.18 -3.91
N GLY A 10 -3.61 -10.76 -5.14
CA GLY A 10 -4.94 -10.35 -5.54
C GLY A 10 -5.12 -10.45 -7.05
N TYR A 11 -6.35 -10.31 -7.54
CA TYR A 11 -6.61 -10.22 -8.98
C TYR A 11 -6.41 -8.80 -9.50
N THR A 12 -6.79 -7.81 -8.69
CA THR A 12 -6.68 -6.38 -9.05
C THR A 12 -6.22 -5.55 -7.85
N ALA A 13 -5.57 -4.42 -8.14
CA ALA A 13 -5.24 -3.42 -7.13
C ALA A 13 -5.38 -2.01 -7.71
N SER A 14 -5.88 -1.08 -6.91
CA SER A 14 -5.97 0.32 -7.33
C SER A 14 -5.73 1.26 -6.15
N PHE A 15 -4.53 1.83 -6.14
CA PHE A 15 -4.12 2.80 -5.12
C PHE A 15 -4.26 4.21 -5.69
N ARG A 16 -5.32 4.89 -5.31
CA ARG A 16 -5.66 6.20 -5.87
C ARG A 16 -4.57 7.23 -5.58
N ARG A 17 -4.05 7.86 -6.62
CA ARG A 17 -3.15 9.00 -6.47
C ARG A 17 -3.92 10.18 -5.84
N PRO A 18 -3.44 10.75 -4.73
CA PRO A 18 -4.06 11.93 -4.12
C PRO A 18 -4.10 13.12 -5.09
N LEU A 19 -5.05 14.03 -4.89
CA LEU A 19 -5.21 15.31 -5.61
C LEU A 19 -5.62 15.21 -7.09
N ILE A 20 -5.82 14.03 -7.65
CA ILE A 20 -6.44 13.87 -8.97
C ILE A 20 -7.96 13.84 -8.78
N ILE A 21 -8.62 14.97 -9.06
CA ILE A 21 -10.07 15.13 -8.85
C ILE A 21 -10.86 14.80 -10.11
N SER A 22 -10.27 14.99 -11.30
CA SER A 22 -10.92 14.78 -12.59
C SER A 22 -10.00 14.03 -13.56
N GLY A 23 -10.60 13.35 -14.52
CA GLY A 23 -9.90 12.59 -15.55
C GLY A 23 -9.66 11.11 -15.18
N ILE A 24 -8.57 10.53 -15.69
CA ILE A 24 -8.21 9.14 -15.44
C ILE A 24 -7.71 8.99 -14.00
N LYS A 25 -8.31 8.09 -13.25
CA LYS A 25 -7.83 7.72 -11.90
C LYS A 25 -6.59 6.84 -12.04
N ILE A 26 -5.43 7.49 -12.03
CA ILE A 26 -4.14 6.81 -12.15
C ILE A 26 -3.83 6.08 -10.86
N THR A 27 -3.45 4.80 -10.97
CA THR A 27 -2.96 4.01 -9.85
C THR A 27 -1.50 4.34 -9.53
N THR A 28 -1.11 4.15 -8.30
CA THR A 28 0.26 4.31 -7.79
C THR A 28 0.59 3.16 -6.85
N LEU A 29 1.74 3.19 -6.19
CA LEU A 29 2.05 2.23 -5.12
C LEU A 29 1.16 2.45 -3.88
N PRO A 30 0.95 1.41 -3.05
CA PRO A 30 0.26 1.58 -1.78
C PRO A 30 1.02 2.55 -0.89
N ALA A 31 0.33 3.57 -0.38
CA ALA A 31 0.89 4.45 0.65
C ALA A 31 1.09 3.67 1.96
N TYR A 32 2.03 4.11 2.82
CA TYR A 32 2.21 3.50 4.14
C TYR A 32 0.92 3.54 4.97
N SER A 33 0.12 4.59 4.82
CA SER A 33 -1.23 4.66 5.39
C SER A 33 -2.19 3.57 4.88
N THR A 34 -2.06 3.15 3.63
CA THR A 34 -2.83 2.03 3.06
C THR A 34 -2.37 0.70 3.64
N LEU A 35 -1.05 0.51 3.78
CA LEU A 35 -0.47 -0.70 4.39
C LEU A 35 -0.88 -0.83 5.86
N LEU A 36 -0.86 0.27 6.63
CA LEU A 36 -1.44 0.28 7.99
C LEU A 36 -2.92 -0.07 7.99
N GLY A 37 -3.67 0.34 6.97
CA GLY A 37 -5.07 -0.04 6.79
C GLY A 37 -5.26 -1.54 6.56
N ILE A 38 -4.43 -2.16 5.73
CA ILE A 38 -4.40 -3.61 5.49
C ILE A 38 -4.10 -4.35 6.79
N ILE A 39 -3.04 -3.95 7.52
CA ILE A 39 -2.68 -4.54 8.81
C ILE A 39 -3.85 -4.38 9.81
N SER A 40 -4.45 -3.20 9.87
CA SER A 40 -5.58 -2.91 10.76
C SER A 40 -6.80 -3.77 10.47
N ALA A 41 -7.07 -4.06 9.19
CA ALA A 41 -8.15 -4.96 8.77
C ALA A 41 -7.90 -6.39 9.26
N CYS A 42 -6.68 -6.89 9.12
CA CYS A 42 -6.31 -8.21 9.63
C CYS A 42 -6.42 -8.29 11.16
N VAL A 43 -5.98 -7.26 11.88
CA VAL A 43 -6.00 -7.19 13.35
C VAL A 43 -7.40 -6.95 13.90
N GLY A 44 -8.32 -6.37 13.12
CA GLY A 44 -9.69 -6.01 13.57
C GLY A 44 -9.77 -4.74 14.40
N ARG A 45 -8.68 -3.96 14.50
CA ARG A 45 -8.62 -2.64 15.15
C ARG A 45 -7.64 -1.73 14.43
N THR A 46 -7.69 -0.44 14.71
CA THR A 46 -6.68 0.49 14.19
C THR A 46 -5.30 0.16 14.76
N VAL A 47 -4.34 -0.11 13.87
CA VAL A 47 -2.93 -0.23 14.18
C VAL A 47 -2.28 1.13 13.92
N ARG A 48 -1.53 1.63 14.90
CA ARG A 48 -0.92 2.97 14.86
C ARG A 48 0.55 2.90 14.43
N PRO A 49 1.12 3.99 13.90
CA PRO A 49 2.52 4.04 13.46
C PRO A 49 3.55 3.56 14.49
N HIS A 50 3.35 3.89 15.76
CA HIS A 50 4.29 3.51 16.83
C HIS A 50 4.26 2.01 17.20
N GLU A 51 3.25 1.26 16.74
CA GLU A 51 3.12 -0.18 17.04
C GLU A 51 4.00 -1.04 16.14
N THR A 52 4.35 -0.58 14.94
CA THR A 52 5.17 -1.33 13.99
C THR A 52 5.84 -0.42 12.98
N ARG A 53 6.98 -0.85 12.45
CA ARG A 53 7.58 -0.30 11.23
C ARG A 53 7.23 -1.20 10.06
N ILE A 54 7.21 -0.63 8.85
CA ILE A 54 6.74 -1.31 7.65
C ILE A 54 7.78 -1.17 6.52
N GLY A 55 8.17 -2.30 5.94
CA GLY A 55 8.81 -2.36 4.65
C GLY A 55 7.89 -3.07 3.65
N PHE A 56 8.08 -2.84 2.35
CA PHE A 56 7.32 -3.58 1.34
C PHE A 56 7.99 -3.56 -0.03
N GLU A 57 7.65 -4.58 -0.82
CA GLU A 57 7.82 -4.61 -2.26
C GLU A 57 6.46 -4.93 -2.89
N PHE A 58 6.10 -4.21 -3.96
CA PHE A 58 4.82 -4.40 -4.64
C PHE A 58 5.05 -4.63 -6.13
N THR A 59 4.64 -5.77 -6.63
CA THR A 59 4.78 -6.16 -8.05
C THR A 59 3.41 -6.43 -8.69
N CYS A 60 3.36 -6.46 -10.02
CA CYS A 60 2.15 -6.78 -10.77
C CYS A 60 2.51 -7.31 -12.16
N SER A 61 1.56 -7.98 -12.83
CA SER A 61 1.72 -8.45 -14.22
C SER A 61 1.53 -7.32 -15.23
N GLY A 62 0.72 -6.31 -14.92
CA GLY A 62 0.47 -5.19 -15.83
C GLY A 62 -0.48 -4.14 -15.29
N VAL A 63 -0.85 -3.20 -16.16
CA VAL A 63 -1.83 -2.14 -15.89
C VAL A 63 -2.97 -2.27 -16.88
N ALA A 64 -4.21 -2.32 -16.39
CA ALA A 64 -5.42 -2.30 -17.18
C ALA A 64 -6.20 -1.00 -16.94
N GLU A 65 -7.07 -0.65 -17.87
CA GLU A 65 -8.03 0.44 -17.73
C GLU A 65 -9.46 -0.11 -17.76
N GLU A 66 -10.28 0.37 -16.86
CA GLU A 66 -11.72 0.08 -16.86
C GLU A 66 -12.54 1.36 -16.85
N ILE A 67 -13.82 1.22 -17.22
CA ILE A 67 -14.81 2.28 -17.11
C ILE A 67 -15.64 2.07 -15.86
N GLU A 68 -15.51 2.99 -14.92
CA GLU A 68 -16.31 3.02 -13.68
C GLU A 68 -17.57 3.89 -13.91
N ARG A 69 -18.73 3.29 -13.66
CA ARG A 69 -20.01 3.98 -13.69
C ARG A 69 -20.48 4.26 -12.25
N THR A 70 -20.57 5.53 -11.89
CA THR A 70 -21.03 5.96 -10.57
C THR A 70 -22.47 6.43 -10.63
N HIS A 71 -23.37 5.75 -9.90
CA HIS A 71 -24.73 6.22 -9.66
C HIS A 71 -24.72 7.15 -8.44
N ARG A 72 -25.08 8.43 -8.66
CA ARG A 72 -25.20 9.38 -7.58
C ARG A 72 -26.64 9.34 -7.06
N LEU A 73 -26.77 9.07 -5.78
CA LEU A 73 -28.05 9.04 -5.08
C LEU A 73 -28.07 10.15 -4.02
N GLN A 74 -29.25 10.68 -3.76
CA GLN A 74 -29.50 11.61 -2.65
C GLN A 74 -30.66 11.08 -1.81
N PHE A 75 -30.57 11.33 -0.51
CA PHE A 75 -31.65 11.00 0.41
C PHE A 75 -32.48 12.26 0.66
N GLU A 76 -33.75 12.24 0.25
CA GLU A 76 -34.65 13.37 0.30
C GLU A 76 -36.07 12.88 0.70
N ASP A 77 -36.72 13.55 1.63
CA ASP A 77 -38.03 13.20 2.15
C ASP A 77 -38.17 11.73 2.60
N GLY A 78 -37.16 11.20 3.28
CA GLY A 78 -37.15 9.81 3.74
C GLY A 78 -36.98 8.75 2.64
N ARG A 79 -36.67 9.14 1.41
CA ARG A 79 -36.52 8.23 0.25
C ARG A 79 -35.21 8.46 -0.50
N LEU A 80 -34.67 7.37 -1.06
CA LEU A 80 -33.51 7.41 -1.93
C LEU A 80 -33.94 7.81 -3.33
N ARG A 81 -33.39 8.89 -3.88
CA ARG A 81 -33.69 9.40 -5.23
C ARG A 81 -32.40 9.55 -6.04
N ALA A 82 -32.51 9.55 -7.36
CA ALA A 82 -31.38 9.89 -8.21
C ALA A 82 -30.97 11.36 -7.99
N HIS A 83 -29.68 11.60 -7.77
CA HIS A 83 -29.16 12.96 -7.61
C HIS A 83 -29.26 13.73 -8.93
N SER A 84 -29.49 15.03 -8.91
CA SER A 84 -29.61 15.90 -10.11
C SER A 84 -28.39 15.86 -11.04
N LYS A 85 -27.18 15.58 -10.51
CA LYS A 85 -25.96 15.37 -11.28
C LYS A 85 -25.91 14.02 -12.01
N GLY A 86 -26.92 13.16 -11.85
CA GLY A 86 -27.09 11.91 -12.59
C GLY A 86 -25.95 10.91 -12.48
N LEU A 87 -25.66 10.26 -13.60
CA LEU A 87 -24.60 9.27 -13.73
C LEU A 87 -23.25 9.93 -13.97
N GLY A 88 -22.21 9.44 -13.31
CA GLY A 88 -20.83 9.77 -13.61
C GLY A 88 -20.16 8.60 -14.35
N ILE A 89 -19.34 8.90 -15.34
CA ILE A 89 -18.47 7.93 -16.00
C ILE A 89 -17.03 8.42 -15.80
N SER A 90 -16.15 7.54 -15.35
CA SER A 90 -14.73 7.84 -15.21
C SER A 90 -13.89 6.63 -15.64
N LYS A 91 -12.72 6.87 -16.21
CA LYS A 91 -11.72 5.83 -16.43
C LYS A 91 -10.93 5.62 -15.16
N ARG A 92 -10.62 4.35 -14.85
CA ARG A 92 -9.79 3.95 -13.73
C ARG A 92 -8.69 3.03 -14.23
N GLN A 93 -7.46 3.28 -13.80
CA GLN A 93 -6.37 2.34 -13.95
C GLN A 93 -6.34 1.40 -12.76
N MET A 94 -6.01 0.14 -13.01
CA MET A 94 -5.78 -0.88 -11.99
C MET A 94 -4.57 -1.73 -12.37
N TYR A 95 -3.89 -2.27 -11.38
CA TYR A 95 -2.89 -3.31 -11.55
C TYR A 95 -3.58 -4.67 -11.70
N THR A 96 -3.01 -5.54 -12.52
CA THR A 96 -3.44 -6.94 -12.69
C THR A 96 -2.44 -7.86 -12.00
N ASP A 97 -2.96 -8.92 -11.39
CA ASP A 97 -2.19 -9.92 -10.62
C ASP A 97 -1.18 -9.26 -9.64
N PRO A 98 -1.65 -8.36 -8.76
CA PRO A 98 -0.79 -7.69 -7.82
C PRO A 98 -0.28 -8.67 -6.75
N GLN A 99 1.00 -8.49 -6.39
CA GLN A 99 1.66 -9.19 -5.30
C GLN A 99 2.27 -8.15 -4.36
N LEU A 100 2.14 -8.37 -3.07
CA LEU A 100 2.69 -7.53 -2.01
C LEU A 100 3.49 -8.38 -1.04
N ASP A 101 4.80 -8.15 -0.99
CA ASP A 101 5.67 -8.60 0.07
C ASP A 101 5.71 -7.52 1.15
N LEU A 102 5.10 -7.81 2.30
CA LEU A 102 4.93 -6.87 3.41
C LEU A 102 5.79 -7.32 4.59
N TYR A 103 6.68 -6.45 5.04
CA TYR A 103 7.56 -6.67 6.18
C TYR A 103 7.06 -5.84 7.37
N VAL A 104 6.73 -6.53 8.49
CA VAL A 104 6.13 -5.93 9.69
C VAL A 104 7.01 -6.22 10.89
N THR A 105 7.55 -5.20 11.56
CA THR A 105 8.51 -5.42 12.66
C THR A 105 7.87 -5.88 13.97
N ASN A 106 6.56 -5.81 14.08
CA ASN A 106 5.83 -6.30 15.24
C ASN A 106 5.40 -7.76 15.05
N CYS A 107 6.22 -8.71 15.49
CA CYS A 107 5.95 -10.15 15.35
C CYS A 107 4.73 -10.63 16.14
N SER A 108 4.24 -9.86 17.13
CA SER A 108 3.02 -10.24 17.87
C SER A 108 1.74 -10.23 17.01
N LEU A 109 1.81 -9.63 15.82
CA LEU A 109 0.69 -9.58 14.87
C LEU A 109 0.56 -10.83 13.98
N LYS A 110 1.44 -11.84 14.14
CA LYS A 110 1.46 -13.05 13.30
C LYS A 110 0.09 -13.73 13.21
N SER A 111 -0.52 -14.01 14.35
CA SER A 111 -1.82 -14.67 14.42
C SER A 111 -2.94 -13.88 13.69
N ALA A 112 -2.85 -12.55 13.66
CA ALA A 112 -3.82 -11.73 12.94
C ALA A 112 -3.67 -11.83 11.41
N PHE A 113 -2.49 -12.14 10.90
CA PHE A 113 -2.29 -12.42 9.48
C PHE A 113 -2.65 -13.87 9.12
N GLU A 114 -2.42 -14.82 10.01
CA GLU A 114 -2.81 -16.23 9.82
C GLU A 114 -4.34 -16.39 9.86
N HIS A 115 -5.03 -15.56 10.67
CA HIS A 115 -6.48 -15.57 10.86
C HIS A 115 -7.04 -14.15 10.81
N PRO A 116 -7.12 -13.52 9.62
CA PRO A 116 -7.55 -12.13 9.50
C PRO A 116 -8.97 -11.91 9.98
N CYS A 117 -9.16 -10.84 10.77
CA CYS A 117 -10.48 -10.43 11.27
C CYS A 117 -11.39 -9.93 10.14
N ALA A 118 -10.81 -9.32 9.11
CA ALA A 118 -11.49 -8.89 7.90
C ALA A 118 -10.62 -9.15 6.67
N THR A 119 -11.26 -9.34 5.52
CA THR A 119 -10.59 -9.55 4.25
C THR A 119 -9.76 -8.33 3.87
N PRO A 120 -8.44 -8.43 3.66
CA PRO A 120 -7.64 -7.34 3.17
C PRO A 120 -8.01 -6.96 1.74
N CYS A 121 -7.81 -5.68 1.38
CA CYS A 121 -8.09 -5.18 0.04
C CYS A 121 -6.95 -4.29 -0.46
N PHE A 122 -6.62 -4.40 -1.73
CA PHE A 122 -5.59 -3.59 -2.41
C PHE A 122 -6.16 -2.26 -2.93
N GLY A 123 -6.70 -1.45 -2.00
CA GLY A 123 -7.19 -0.10 -2.24
C GLY A 123 -8.70 0.03 -2.16
N GLN A 124 -9.45 -0.50 -3.09
CA GLN A 124 -10.91 -0.49 -3.05
C GLN A 124 -11.48 -1.82 -2.54
N SER A 125 -12.73 -1.82 -2.09
CA SER A 125 -13.37 -3.00 -1.49
C SER A 125 -13.53 -4.18 -2.45
N GLN A 126 -13.57 -3.93 -3.77
CA GLN A 126 -13.61 -4.97 -4.79
C GLN A 126 -12.23 -5.52 -5.15
N ASP A 127 -11.16 -4.81 -4.81
CA ASP A 127 -9.78 -5.26 -5.03
C ASP A 127 -9.35 -6.17 -3.87
N VAL A 128 -10.02 -7.31 -3.74
CA VAL A 128 -9.81 -8.28 -2.66
C VAL A 128 -8.41 -8.88 -2.75
N ALA A 129 -7.77 -8.99 -1.60
CA ALA A 129 -6.49 -9.65 -1.46
C ALA A 129 -6.60 -10.85 -0.49
N TRP A 130 -5.70 -11.82 -0.65
CA TRP A 130 -5.57 -12.95 0.27
C TRP A 130 -4.10 -13.14 0.66
N ILE A 131 -3.90 -13.65 1.85
CA ILE A 131 -2.58 -13.94 2.39
C ILE A 131 -2.21 -15.36 2.02
N THR A 132 -1.07 -15.54 1.36
CA THR A 132 -0.58 -16.86 0.93
C THR A 132 0.55 -17.38 1.80
N ASN A 133 1.29 -16.48 2.46
CA ASN A 133 2.36 -16.88 3.36
C ASN A 133 2.53 -15.88 4.51
N VAL A 134 2.86 -16.40 5.71
CA VAL A 134 3.24 -15.61 6.89
C VAL A 134 4.42 -16.29 7.56
N GLY A 135 5.59 -15.68 7.48
CA GLY A 135 6.83 -16.18 8.07
C GLY A 135 7.48 -15.20 9.04
N GLU A 136 8.15 -15.72 10.07
CA GLU A 136 9.08 -14.90 10.87
C GLU A 136 10.46 -14.96 10.22
N ILE A 137 11.06 -13.78 10.02
CA ILE A 137 12.36 -13.64 9.40
C ILE A 137 13.27 -12.71 10.20
N GLU A 138 14.56 -12.73 9.87
CA GLU A 138 15.51 -11.72 10.31
C GLU A 138 15.74 -10.67 9.23
N LEU A 139 15.73 -9.40 9.63
CA LEU A 139 16.15 -8.24 8.84
C LEU A 139 17.53 -7.78 9.32
N THR A 140 18.56 -8.00 8.51
CA THR A 140 19.94 -7.61 8.80
C THR A 140 20.20 -6.20 8.24
N PRO A 141 20.63 -5.20 9.06
CA PRO A 141 20.93 -3.88 8.55
C PRO A 141 22.07 -3.92 7.54
N VAL A 142 21.89 -3.21 6.42
CA VAL A 142 22.90 -3.04 5.38
C VAL A 142 22.91 -1.59 4.91
N SER A 143 24.00 -1.14 4.30
CA SER A 143 24.14 0.24 3.79
C SER A 143 23.86 0.40 2.31
N GLU A 144 23.80 -0.72 1.56
CA GLU A 144 23.54 -0.73 0.12
C GLU A 144 22.92 -2.06 -0.32
N GLY A 145 22.26 -2.07 -1.48
CA GLY A 145 21.71 -3.27 -2.10
C GLY A 145 20.73 -2.97 -3.22
N ALA A 146 20.20 -4.03 -3.82
CA ALA A 146 19.25 -3.99 -4.92
C ALA A 146 17.81 -3.91 -4.39
N ILE A 147 17.12 -2.80 -4.64
CA ILE A 147 15.74 -2.58 -4.20
C ILE A 147 14.76 -2.69 -5.37
N GLY A 148 13.64 -3.35 -5.13
CA GLY A 148 12.52 -3.47 -6.06
C GLY A 148 11.48 -2.36 -5.94
N PRO A 149 10.28 -2.57 -6.52
CA PRO A 149 9.20 -1.58 -6.50
C PRO A 149 8.69 -1.27 -5.10
N THR A 150 8.94 -0.05 -4.64
CA THR A 150 8.57 0.44 -3.30
C THR A 150 8.53 1.97 -3.26
N LEU A 151 8.17 2.53 -2.11
CA LEU A 151 8.23 3.96 -1.83
C LEU A 151 9.49 4.30 -1.02
N LEU A 152 10.35 5.13 -1.56
CA LEU A 152 11.54 5.63 -0.89
C LEU A 152 11.37 7.10 -0.48
N PRO A 153 11.82 7.54 0.70
CA PRO A 153 11.80 8.94 1.07
C PRO A 153 12.58 9.80 0.06
N TYR A 154 11.98 10.89 -0.38
CA TYR A 154 12.61 11.83 -1.30
C TYR A 154 13.54 12.82 -0.55
N PRO A 155 14.71 13.20 -1.08
CA PRO A 155 15.29 12.69 -2.33
C PRO A 155 16.07 11.40 -2.10
N GLN A 156 15.93 10.42 -2.99
CA GLN A 156 16.77 9.21 -2.99
C GLN A 156 17.90 9.33 -4.02
N GLY A 157 17.54 9.73 -5.24
CA GLY A 157 18.48 9.71 -6.37
C GLY A 157 18.85 8.29 -6.83
N GLY A 158 19.29 8.18 -8.08
CA GLY A 158 19.73 6.89 -8.64
C GLY A 158 18.62 5.88 -8.96
N VAL A 159 17.35 6.26 -8.79
CA VAL A 159 16.20 5.43 -9.15
C VAL A 159 15.34 6.14 -10.20
N ALA A 160 14.77 5.38 -11.13
CA ALA A 160 13.74 5.91 -12.02
C ALA A 160 12.38 5.76 -11.33
N GLY A 161 12.02 6.77 -10.55
CA GLY A 161 10.80 6.80 -9.75
C GLY A 161 9.90 7.98 -10.07
N LEU A 162 8.64 7.87 -9.70
CA LEU A 162 7.68 8.96 -9.73
C LEU A 162 7.66 9.68 -8.38
N ILE A 163 7.84 11.01 -8.38
CA ILE A 163 7.72 11.77 -7.12
C ILE A 163 6.25 11.91 -6.76
N VAL A 164 5.90 11.43 -5.56
CA VAL A 164 4.54 11.48 -5.02
C VAL A 164 4.55 12.07 -3.61
N SER A 165 3.48 12.81 -3.27
CA SER A 165 3.23 13.28 -1.91
C SER A 165 2.09 12.46 -1.33
N LEU A 166 2.36 11.73 -0.24
CA LEU A 166 1.42 10.80 0.35
C LEU A 166 1.34 11.02 1.87
N PRO A 167 0.16 10.85 2.48
CA PRO A 167 0.06 10.83 3.93
C PRO A 167 0.65 9.53 4.49
N ASP A 168 1.44 9.64 5.55
CA ASP A 168 2.02 8.48 6.22
C ASP A 168 0.96 7.65 6.92
N TRP A 169 -0.02 8.31 7.55
CA TRP A 169 -1.10 7.66 8.28
C TRP A 169 -2.32 8.57 8.37
N PHE A 170 -3.44 8.03 8.88
CA PHE A 170 -4.67 8.76 9.16
C PHE A 170 -5.15 8.50 10.57
N GLU A 171 -5.65 9.55 11.25
CA GLU A 171 -6.36 9.42 12.51
C GLU A 171 -7.85 9.21 12.24
N ASN A 172 -8.39 8.10 12.72
CA ASN A 172 -9.78 7.70 12.49
C ASN A 172 -10.58 7.58 13.81
N GLU A 173 -10.16 8.23 14.88
CA GLU A 173 -10.65 7.96 16.25
C GLU A 173 -12.15 8.20 16.45
N VAL A 174 -12.79 9.02 15.64
CA VAL A 174 -14.19 9.36 15.88
C VAL A 174 -15.05 8.96 14.69
N ARG A 175 -15.88 7.94 14.90
CA ARG A 175 -16.88 7.48 13.94
C ARG A 175 -17.78 8.65 13.51
N GLY A 176 -17.89 8.89 12.20
CA GLY A 176 -18.72 9.98 11.64
C GLY A 176 -18.05 11.36 11.60
N ARG A 177 -16.81 11.51 12.04
CA ARG A 177 -16.01 12.74 11.85
C ARG A 177 -15.09 12.65 10.64
N THR A 178 -14.65 13.82 10.17
CA THR A 178 -13.66 13.91 9.11
C THR A 178 -12.36 13.25 9.57
N ARG A 179 -11.82 12.36 8.75
CA ARG A 179 -10.50 11.77 8.90
C ARG A 179 -9.45 12.87 9.05
N LEU A 180 -8.63 12.82 10.09
CA LEU A 180 -7.47 13.69 10.20
C LEU A 180 -6.31 13.08 9.42
N VAL A 181 -5.70 13.90 8.59
CA VAL A 181 -4.54 13.50 7.78
C VAL A 181 -3.29 13.67 8.65
N GLY A 182 -2.49 12.63 8.78
CA GLY A 182 -1.17 12.69 9.40
C GLY A 182 -0.14 13.43 8.52
N PRO A 183 1.16 13.34 8.84
CA PRO A 183 2.21 14.00 8.06
C PRO A 183 2.15 13.60 6.59
N ILE A 184 2.25 14.59 5.71
CA ILE A 184 2.39 14.37 4.27
C ILE A 184 3.88 14.40 3.95
N ARG A 185 4.39 13.30 3.41
CA ARG A 185 5.79 13.19 3.00
C ARG A 185 5.92 13.01 1.49
N LYS A 186 7.07 13.39 0.96
CA LYS A 186 7.43 13.14 -0.44
C LYS A 186 8.18 11.83 -0.55
N PHE A 187 7.81 11.04 -1.55
CA PHE A 187 8.45 9.76 -1.85
C PHE A 187 8.83 9.69 -3.33
N GLU A 188 9.87 8.93 -3.63
CA GLU A 188 10.14 8.41 -4.96
C GLU A 188 9.53 7.01 -5.05
N ALA A 189 8.52 6.84 -5.90
CA ALA A 189 7.82 5.60 -6.13
C ALA A 189 8.49 4.83 -7.28
N ILE A 190 9.16 3.73 -6.99
CA ILE A 190 9.64 2.78 -8.00
C ILE A 190 8.45 1.94 -8.44
N LEU A 191 7.97 2.17 -9.68
CA LEU A 191 6.71 1.59 -10.14
C LEU A 191 6.81 0.08 -10.41
N PRO A 192 5.73 -0.70 -10.23
CA PRO A 192 5.76 -2.16 -10.14
C PRO A 192 5.92 -2.90 -11.48
N PHE A 193 5.83 -2.19 -12.61
CA PHE A 193 6.00 -2.77 -13.95
C PHE A 193 7.44 -2.71 -14.46
N THR A 194 8.38 -2.16 -13.68
CA THR A 194 9.80 -2.25 -13.98
C THR A 194 10.35 -3.52 -13.33
N ARG A 195 10.83 -4.47 -14.13
CA ARG A 195 11.55 -5.63 -13.60
C ARG A 195 12.96 -5.28 -13.13
N THR A 196 13.35 -4.01 -13.25
CA THR A 196 14.67 -3.50 -12.89
C THR A 196 14.71 -3.23 -11.41
N ARG A 197 15.62 -3.85 -10.71
CA ARG A 197 15.98 -3.46 -9.35
C ARG A 197 17.07 -2.39 -9.43
N TYR A 198 17.04 -1.46 -8.49
CA TYR A 198 18.00 -0.35 -8.43
C TYR A 198 18.97 -0.58 -7.29
N HIS A 199 20.28 -0.52 -7.59
CA HIS A 199 21.29 -0.56 -6.53
C HIS A 199 21.38 0.82 -5.87
N ILE A 200 21.02 0.89 -4.59
CA ILE A 200 20.96 2.14 -3.81
C ILE A 200 21.79 2.06 -2.54
N ARG A 201 22.10 3.23 -1.97
CA ARG A 201 22.77 3.39 -0.67
C ARG A 201 21.90 4.18 0.28
N ARG A 202 21.62 3.60 1.45
CA ARG A 202 20.86 4.21 2.55
C ARG A 202 21.18 3.52 3.88
N ALA A 203 21.00 4.25 4.98
CA ALA A 203 21.22 3.69 6.32
C ALA A 203 20.04 2.84 6.85
N ASP A 204 18.86 2.95 6.23
CA ASP A 204 17.61 2.31 6.65
C ASP A 204 17.18 1.17 5.69
N LEU A 205 18.19 0.51 5.09
CA LEU A 205 18.03 -0.71 4.32
C LEU A 205 18.30 -1.95 5.17
N PHE A 206 17.58 -3.00 4.84
CA PHE A 206 17.72 -4.30 5.51
C PHE A 206 17.72 -5.42 4.45
N HIS A 207 18.59 -6.41 4.68
CA HIS A 207 18.56 -7.66 3.92
C HIS A 207 17.65 -8.65 4.65
N PRO A 208 16.54 -9.12 4.02
CA PRO A 208 15.69 -10.17 4.58
C PRO A 208 16.38 -11.53 4.51
N SER A 209 16.30 -12.33 5.58
CA SER A 209 16.94 -13.66 5.62
C SER A 209 16.35 -14.69 4.64
N ASP A 210 15.17 -14.41 4.11
CA ASP A 210 14.47 -15.19 3.08
C ASP A 210 14.51 -14.55 1.69
N ALA A 211 15.33 -13.51 1.51
CA ALA A 211 15.51 -12.85 0.22
C ALA A 211 16.06 -13.83 -0.84
N PRO A 212 15.54 -13.79 -2.08
CA PRO A 212 15.97 -14.71 -3.13
C PRO A 212 17.43 -14.49 -3.60
N ARG A 213 18.01 -13.31 -3.32
CA ARG A 213 19.40 -12.96 -3.68
C ARG A 213 20.07 -12.24 -2.51
N ASP A 214 21.36 -12.43 -2.34
CA ASP A 214 22.17 -11.80 -1.29
C ASP A 214 22.21 -10.26 -1.38
N GLU A 215 22.00 -9.71 -2.57
CA GLU A 215 21.98 -8.26 -2.82
C GLU A 215 20.60 -7.62 -2.60
N ASP A 216 19.53 -8.41 -2.50
CA ASP A 216 18.18 -7.90 -2.37
C ASP A 216 17.95 -7.26 -0.99
N VAL A 217 17.38 -6.06 -1.00
CA VAL A 217 17.13 -5.29 0.21
C VAL A 217 15.73 -4.70 0.23
N VAL A 218 15.25 -4.44 1.44
CA VAL A 218 14.00 -3.72 1.69
C VAL A 218 14.28 -2.45 2.47
N TYR A 219 13.59 -1.38 2.12
CA TYR A 219 13.52 -0.17 2.93
C TYR A 219 12.45 -0.34 4.01
N VAL A 220 12.80 -0.11 5.28
CA VAL A 220 11.85 -0.16 6.40
C VAL A 220 11.55 1.26 6.88
N HIS A 221 10.30 1.68 6.64
CA HIS A 221 9.83 3.04 6.90
C HIS A 221 9.88 3.41 8.39
N VAL A 222 10.32 4.64 8.64
CA VAL A 222 10.34 5.27 9.97
C VAL A 222 9.32 6.41 9.96
N TRP A 223 8.33 6.31 10.85
CA TRP A 223 7.20 7.24 10.97
C TRP A 223 7.60 8.65 11.43
#